data_a4e2bcde2438068d60300070c8e376b0
#
_entry.id   a4e2bcde2438068d60300070c8e376b0
#
_cell.length_a   1.000
_cell.length_b   1.000
_cell.length_c   1.000
_cell.angle_alpha   90.00
_cell.angle_beta   90.00
_cell.angle_gamma   90.00
#
_symmetry.space_group_name_H-M   'P 1'
#
loop_
_entity.id
_entity.type
_entity.pdbx_description
1 polymer ?
#
loop_
_entity_poly.entity_id
_entity_poly.type
_entity_poly.pdbx_seq_one_letter_code
_entity_poly.pdbx_strand_id
1 'polypeptide(L)'
;MALTLRAVKSLLRFFVTTFLLAIGACAAEPPLRVGMELQFPPFEMRDEKGQPKGVSVDLAKALGAHLGRAVEIKNLPFDGLIPALKTGGIDLILSSMTATPERAGSIDFSDAYLKNGLCLLVSAKSDVKSAADLNRAGKVIAVKKGTTGHLYATQNCQQARVLVLDKETACVLEVAQGKADAFIYDQIGIFENWRRNQETTRPVLEPFREESWAIGLKKGNDDLRAKVNAFLAEFRKSGGFDKLADKWLVEQKAEFAKRGVPFVF
;
A
#
# COMPACT_ATOMS: atom_id res chain seq x y z
N MET A 1 -75.99 -16.11 23.55
CA MET A 1 -75.26 -16.26 22.29
C MET A 1 -74.38 -15.02 22.00
N ALA A 2 -73.57 -14.58 23.01
CA ALA A 2 -72.78 -13.33 22.88
C ALA A 2 -71.33 -13.46 23.46
N LEU A 3 -70.86 -14.71 23.73
CA LEU A 3 -69.54 -14.93 24.35
C LEU A 3 -68.42 -15.39 23.33
N THR A 4 -68.75 -15.69 22.08
CA THR A 4 -67.81 -16.27 21.13
C THR A 4 -67.08 -15.24 20.25
N LEU A 5 -67.56 -13.99 20.18
CA LEU A 5 -66.96 -12.96 19.27
C LEU A 5 -65.80 -12.18 19.91
N ARG A 6 -65.69 -12.16 21.26
CA ARG A 6 -64.58 -11.47 21.98
C ARG A 6 -63.28 -12.29 22.03
N ALA A 7 -63.37 -13.60 22.09
CA ALA A 7 -62.21 -14.49 22.15
C ALA A 7 -61.45 -14.54 20.81
N VAL A 8 -62.14 -14.48 19.69
CA VAL A 8 -61.50 -14.52 18.35
C VAL A 8 -60.73 -13.22 18.02
N LYS A 9 -61.24 -12.06 18.49
CA LYS A 9 -60.56 -10.77 18.29
C LYS A 9 -59.31 -10.62 19.17
N SER A 10 -59.21 -11.30 20.31
CA SER A 10 -58.03 -11.28 21.16
C SER A 10 -56.92 -12.19 20.64
N LEU A 11 -57.23 -13.35 20.05
CA LEU A 11 -56.25 -14.24 19.44
C LEU A 11 -55.64 -13.64 18.12
N LEU A 12 -56.43 -12.92 17.37
CA LEU A 12 -55.96 -12.31 16.12
C LEU A 12 -55.02 -11.11 16.38
N ARG A 13 -55.18 -10.41 17.51
CA ARG A 13 -54.29 -9.32 17.92
C ARG A 13 -52.97 -9.84 18.48
N PHE A 14 -52.93 -11.00 19.08
CA PHE A 14 -51.69 -11.60 19.59
C PHE A 14 -50.78 -12.17 18.47
N PHE A 15 -51.38 -12.65 17.36
CA PHE A 15 -50.63 -13.20 16.22
C PHE A 15 -50.04 -12.11 15.31
N VAL A 16 -50.65 -10.92 15.26
CA VAL A 16 -50.12 -9.79 14.42
C VAL A 16 -48.97 -9.07 15.14
N THR A 17 -48.90 -9.10 16.48
CA THR A 17 -47.84 -8.41 17.26
C THR A 17 -46.56 -9.23 17.34
N THR A 18 -46.60 -10.55 17.12
CA THR A 18 -45.41 -11.43 17.19
C THR A 18 -44.70 -11.56 15.86
N PHE A 19 -45.29 -11.13 14.73
CA PHE A 19 -44.69 -11.22 13.41
C PHE A 19 -43.87 -9.98 13.02
N LEU A 20 -43.87 -8.91 13.83
CA LEU A 20 -43.19 -7.65 13.52
C LEU A 20 -41.84 -7.48 14.24
N LEU A 21 -41.36 -8.49 14.94
CA LEU A 21 -40.09 -8.41 15.74
C LEU A 21 -38.93 -9.27 15.20
N ALA A 22 -39.07 -9.79 13.98
CA ALA A 22 -37.99 -10.54 13.31
C ALA A 22 -37.40 -9.78 12.11
N ILE A 23 -37.37 -8.44 12.15
CA ILE A 23 -36.39 -7.70 11.36
C ILE A 23 -35.08 -7.82 12.17
N GLY A 24 -34.38 -8.94 11.99
CA GLY A 24 -33.03 -9.10 12.49
C GLY A 24 -32.24 -7.89 12.01
N ALA A 25 -31.85 -7.04 12.95
CA ALA A 25 -30.82 -6.05 12.70
C ALA A 25 -29.61 -6.84 12.17
N CYS A 26 -29.44 -6.84 10.85
CA CYS A 26 -28.20 -7.28 10.23
C CYS A 26 -27.15 -6.32 10.80
N ALA A 27 -26.50 -6.73 11.88
CA ALA A 27 -25.43 -5.94 12.47
C ALA A 27 -24.41 -5.73 11.37
N ALA A 28 -24.27 -4.49 10.91
CA ALA A 28 -23.28 -4.16 9.90
C ALA A 28 -21.91 -4.66 10.39
N GLU A 29 -21.22 -5.40 9.55
CA GLU A 29 -19.85 -5.83 9.89
C GLU A 29 -19.00 -4.63 10.29
N PRO A 30 -18.12 -4.77 11.27
CA PRO A 30 -17.24 -3.67 11.68
C PRO A 30 -16.41 -3.18 10.50
N PRO A 31 -16.07 -1.88 10.44
CA PRO A 31 -15.28 -1.32 9.37
C PRO A 31 -13.98 -2.10 9.16
N LEU A 32 -13.59 -2.26 7.90
CA LEU A 32 -12.30 -2.82 7.52
C LEU A 32 -11.22 -1.77 7.79
N ARG A 33 -10.38 -2.01 8.79
CA ARG A 33 -9.30 -1.09 9.19
C ARG A 33 -8.08 -1.35 8.31
N VAL A 34 -7.78 -0.39 7.43
CA VAL A 34 -6.69 -0.49 6.46
C VAL A 34 -5.53 0.41 6.88
N GLY A 35 -4.38 -0.18 7.18
CA GLY A 35 -3.15 0.54 7.49
C GLY A 35 -2.48 1.06 6.22
N MET A 36 -2.18 2.35 6.20
CA MET A 36 -1.44 3.04 5.13
C MET A 36 -0.52 4.09 5.73
N GLU A 37 0.62 4.37 5.06
CA GLU A 37 1.38 5.58 5.29
C GLU A 37 1.04 6.61 4.21
N LEU A 38 0.25 7.63 4.53
CA LEU A 38 -0.25 8.60 3.56
C LEU A 38 0.80 9.64 3.14
N GLN A 39 1.98 9.17 2.69
CA GLN A 39 3.13 9.98 2.27
C GLN A 39 3.80 9.49 0.98
N PHE A 40 3.10 8.65 0.18
CA PHE A 40 3.63 8.07 -1.05
C PHE A 40 2.71 8.37 -2.26
N PRO A 41 2.74 9.62 -2.80
CA PRO A 41 1.98 9.96 -3.99
C PRO A 41 2.54 9.27 -5.25
N PRO A 42 1.66 8.87 -6.22
CA PRO A 42 0.22 9.03 -6.21
C PRO A 42 -0.56 7.83 -5.62
N PHE A 43 0.12 6.91 -4.93
CA PHE A 43 -0.49 5.70 -4.40
C PHE A 43 -1.32 5.95 -3.14
N GLU A 44 -0.72 6.45 -2.09
CA GLU A 44 -1.37 6.80 -0.83
C GLU A 44 -0.87 8.15 -0.32
N MET A 45 -1.77 9.12 -0.26
CA MET A 45 -1.46 10.50 0.16
C MET A 45 -2.65 11.16 0.81
N ARG A 46 -2.46 12.39 1.26
CA ARG A 46 -3.54 13.27 1.73
C ARG A 46 -3.87 14.31 0.66
N ASP A 47 -5.14 14.66 0.55
CA ASP A 47 -5.56 15.85 -0.19
C ASP A 47 -5.34 17.14 0.62
N GLU A 48 -5.73 18.27 0.05
CA GLU A 48 -5.61 19.59 0.69
C GLU A 48 -6.44 19.72 1.99
N LYS A 49 -7.48 18.88 2.12
CA LYS A 49 -8.32 18.80 3.32
C LYS A 49 -7.83 17.75 4.32
N GLY A 50 -6.67 17.13 4.05
CA GLY A 50 -6.09 16.08 4.88
C GLY A 50 -6.74 14.70 4.71
N GLN A 51 -7.67 14.54 3.74
CA GLN A 51 -8.36 13.27 3.53
C GLN A 51 -7.49 12.30 2.71
N PRO A 52 -7.58 10.98 2.98
CA PRO A 52 -6.87 9.97 2.21
C PRO A 52 -7.32 9.96 0.74
N LYS A 53 -6.35 9.96 -0.19
CA LYS A 53 -6.56 9.79 -1.63
C LYS A 53 -5.41 9.04 -2.29
N GLY A 54 -5.62 8.51 -3.49
CA GLY A 54 -4.64 7.81 -4.31
C GLY A 54 -5.07 6.41 -4.71
N VAL A 55 -4.19 5.74 -5.45
CA VAL A 55 -4.43 4.39 -5.99
C VAL A 55 -4.80 3.40 -4.90
N SER A 56 -3.99 3.32 -3.84
CA SER A 56 -4.19 2.38 -2.73
C SER A 56 -5.46 2.68 -1.94
N VAL A 57 -5.83 3.96 -1.82
CA VAL A 57 -7.07 4.38 -1.17
C VAL A 57 -8.30 3.94 -1.96
N ASP A 58 -8.28 4.13 -3.28
CA ASP A 58 -9.37 3.70 -4.16
C ASP A 58 -9.46 2.17 -4.23
N LEU A 59 -8.33 1.47 -4.26
CA LEU A 59 -8.29 0.01 -4.20
C LEU A 59 -8.86 -0.52 -2.87
N ALA A 60 -8.52 0.12 -1.73
CA ALA A 60 -9.08 -0.23 -0.42
C ALA A 60 -10.61 -0.05 -0.39
N LYS A 61 -11.11 1.06 -0.94
CA LYS A 61 -12.56 1.31 -1.03
C LYS A 61 -13.27 0.27 -1.90
N ALA A 62 -12.66 -0.11 -3.03
CA ALA A 62 -13.19 -1.15 -3.90
C ALA A 62 -13.22 -2.52 -3.20
N LEU A 63 -12.16 -2.87 -2.47
CA LEU A 63 -12.10 -4.08 -1.64
C LEU A 63 -13.18 -4.07 -0.55
N GLY A 64 -13.34 -2.96 0.16
CA GLY A 64 -14.39 -2.82 1.17
C GLY A 64 -15.79 -3.02 0.60
N ALA A 65 -16.07 -2.41 -0.56
CA ALA A 65 -17.34 -2.59 -1.26
C ALA A 65 -17.58 -4.06 -1.66
N HIS A 66 -16.56 -4.75 -2.17
CA HIS A 66 -16.61 -6.17 -2.49
C HIS A 66 -16.91 -7.05 -1.25
N LEU A 67 -16.33 -6.69 -0.11
CA LEU A 67 -16.53 -7.40 1.16
C LEU A 67 -17.81 -6.98 1.91
N GLY A 68 -18.55 -5.99 1.42
CA GLY A 68 -19.74 -5.45 2.11
C GLY A 68 -19.39 -4.69 3.41
N ARG A 69 -18.15 -4.20 3.55
CA ARG A 69 -17.64 -3.51 4.75
C ARG A 69 -17.25 -2.07 4.44
N ALA A 70 -17.60 -1.15 5.33
CA ALA A 70 -17.04 0.21 5.30
C ALA A 70 -15.51 0.15 5.50
N VAL A 71 -14.77 1.08 4.89
CA VAL A 71 -13.32 1.16 5.03
C VAL A 71 -12.94 2.29 5.96
N GLU A 72 -12.09 1.98 6.94
CA GLU A 72 -11.45 2.96 7.81
C GLU A 72 -9.94 2.96 7.55
N ILE A 73 -9.39 4.06 7.03
CA ILE A 73 -7.96 4.16 6.78
C ILE A 73 -7.25 4.65 8.03
N LYS A 74 -6.30 3.84 8.52
CA LYS A 74 -5.42 4.16 9.64
C LYS A 74 -4.07 4.62 9.11
N ASN A 75 -3.80 5.92 9.23
CA ASN A 75 -2.51 6.47 8.82
C ASN A 75 -1.45 6.20 9.89
N LEU A 76 -0.46 5.40 9.55
CA LEU A 76 0.63 4.98 10.43
C LEU A 76 1.98 5.14 9.72
N PRO A 77 3.09 5.35 10.44
CA PRO A 77 4.44 5.23 9.86
C PRO A 77 4.65 3.86 9.23
N PHE A 78 5.40 3.80 8.13
CA PHE A 78 5.58 2.57 7.36
C PHE A 78 6.13 1.41 8.19
N ASP A 79 7.14 1.67 9.02
CA ASP A 79 7.75 0.69 9.93
C ASP A 79 6.83 0.25 11.07
N GLY A 80 5.76 1.00 11.34
CA GLY A 80 4.71 0.68 12.31
C GLY A 80 3.57 -0.20 11.78
N LEU A 81 3.46 -0.39 10.46
CA LEU A 81 2.33 -1.11 9.85
C LEU A 81 2.29 -2.59 10.24
N ILE A 82 3.41 -3.30 10.14
CA ILE A 82 3.48 -4.74 10.51
C ILE A 82 3.20 -4.94 12.01
N PRO A 83 3.82 -4.19 12.94
CA PRO A 83 3.43 -4.22 14.35
C PRO A 83 1.93 -4.00 14.61
N ALA A 84 1.34 -2.98 13.97
CA ALA A 84 -0.09 -2.68 14.11
C ALA A 84 -0.99 -3.83 13.61
N LEU A 85 -0.63 -4.47 12.50
CA LEU A 85 -1.34 -5.64 11.97
C LEU A 85 -1.26 -6.83 12.94
N LYS A 86 -0.08 -7.12 13.46
CA LYS A 86 0.14 -8.23 14.42
C LYS A 86 -0.68 -8.05 15.71
N THR A 87 -0.76 -6.83 16.22
CA THR A 87 -1.51 -6.51 17.46
C THR A 87 -3.00 -6.33 17.24
N GLY A 88 -3.48 -6.36 15.98
CA GLY A 88 -4.89 -6.17 15.65
C GLY A 88 -5.36 -4.72 15.69
N GLY A 89 -4.44 -3.75 15.63
CA GLY A 89 -4.77 -2.33 15.46
C GLY A 89 -5.33 -2.02 14.07
N ILE A 90 -4.97 -2.82 13.07
CA ILE A 90 -5.48 -2.81 11.70
C ILE A 90 -5.80 -4.23 11.24
N ASP A 91 -6.63 -4.38 10.23
CA ASP A 91 -7.05 -5.67 9.68
C ASP A 91 -6.22 -6.11 8.48
N LEU A 92 -5.72 -5.14 7.70
CA LEU A 92 -4.80 -5.36 6.58
C LEU A 92 -3.90 -4.15 6.35
N ILE A 93 -2.79 -4.38 5.64
CA ILE A 93 -1.86 -3.35 5.15
C ILE A 93 -2.04 -3.21 3.65
N LEU A 94 -2.36 -1.99 3.18
CA LEU A 94 -2.37 -1.63 1.78
C LEU A 94 -1.61 -0.31 1.62
N SER A 95 -0.27 -0.39 1.58
CA SER A 95 0.64 0.73 1.63
C SER A 95 1.89 0.46 0.79
N SER A 96 1.69 0.07 -0.48
CA SER A 96 2.76 -0.22 -1.44
C SER A 96 3.85 -1.14 -0.85
N MET A 97 3.41 -2.15 -0.08
CA MET A 97 4.31 -3.01 0.67
C MET A 97 4.78 -4.20 -0.15
N THR A 98 6.09 -4.32 -0.34
CA THR A 98 6.71 -5.49 -0.98
C THR A 98 6.54 -6.75 -0.11
N ALA A 99 6.06 -7.83 -0.73
CA ALA A 99 6.05 -9.14 -0.13
C ALA A 99 7.48 -9.73 -0.17
N THR A 100 8.10 -9.85 1.01
CA THR A 100 9.43 -10.47 1.13
C THR A 100 9.37 -11.70 2.05
N PRO A 101 10.30 -12.66 1.90
CA PRO A 101 10.38 -13.81 2.80
C PRO A 101 10.51 -13.43 4.28
N GLU A 102 11.27 -12.37 4.59
CA GLU A 102 11.44 -11.88 5.96
C GLU A 102 10.11 -11.39 6.55
N ARG A 103 9.36 -10.60 5.79
CA ARG A 103 8.03 -10.11 6.20
C ARG A 103 7.02 -11.25 6.28
N ALA A 104 7.09 -12.22 5.35
CA ALA A 104 6.23 -13.40 5.32
C ALA A 104 6.44 -14.32 6.53
N GLY A 105 7.58 -14.25 7.20
CA GLY A 105 7.79 -14.87 8.51
C GLY A 105 6.85 -14.34 9.60
N SER A 106 6.42 -13.08 9.50
CA SER A 106 5.64 -12.38 10.53
C SER A 106 4.16 -12.16 10.18
N ILE A 107 3.83 -11.99 8.91
CA ILE A 107 2.49 -11.73 8.38
C ILE A 107 2.24 -12.57 7.13
N ASP A 108 1.01 -12.70 6.71
CA ASP A 108 0.67 -13.29 5.41
C ASP A 108 0.47 -12.19 4.37
N PHE A 109 0.58 -12.58 3.10
CA PHE A 109 0.36 -11.70 1.96
C PHE A 109 -0.71 -12.27 1.02
N SER A 110 -1.42 -11.37 0.35
CA SER A 110 -2.23 -11.70 -0.81
C SER A 110 -1.38 -12.06 -2.02
N ASP A 111 -2.01 -12.44 -3.12
CA ASP A 111 -1.41 -12.40 -4.43
C ASP A 111 -0.93 -10.96 -4.74
N ALA A 112 0.13 -10.87 -5.54
CA ALA A 112 0.70 -9.57 -5.92
C ALA A 112 -0.30 -8.78 -6.79
N TYR A 113 -0.45 -7.49 -6.48
CA TYR A 113 -1.28 -6.60 -7.28
C TYR A 113 -0.49 -5.69 -8.22
N LEU A 114 0.81 -5.46 -7.95
CA LEU A 114 1.68 -4.62 -8.77
C LEU A 114 3.11 -5.16 -8.75
N LYS A 115 3.76 -5.20 -9.93
CA LYS A 115 5.20 -5.46 -10.06
C LYS A 115 5.97 -4.16 -9.97
N ASN A 116 7.09 -4.20 -9.29
CA ASN A 116 7.96 -3.05 -9.03
C ASN A 116 9.41 -3.51 -8.88
N GLY A 117 10.31 -2.64 -8.49
CA GLY A 117 11.68 -3.03 -8.19
C GLY A 117 12.49 -1.90 -7.57
N LEU A 118 13.63 -2.26 -6.96
CA LEU A 118 14.55 -1.29 -6.38
C LEU A 118 15.38 -0.60 -7.45
N CYS A 119 15.36 0.73 -7.40
CA CYS A 119 16.05 1.66 -8.28
C CYS A 119 16.87 2.66 -7.47
N LEU A 120 17.57 3.58 -8.14
CA LEU A 120 18.39 4.58 -7.47
C LEU A 120 18.00 6.00 -7.90
N LEU A 121 17.86 6.90 -6.92
CA LEU A 121 18.02 8.33 -7.13
C LEU A 121 19.47 8.68 -6.76
N VAL A 122 20.24 9.16 -7.71
CA VAL A 122 21.67 9.42 -7.53
C VAL A 122 21.93 10.92 -7.54
N SER A 123 22.76 11.41 -6.64
CA SER A 123 23.19 12.82 -6.67
C SER A 123 23.92 13.14 -7.97
N ALA A 124 23.63 14.29 -8.57
CA ALA A 124 24.35 14.76 -9.77
C ALA A 124 25.88 14.89 -9.51
N LYS A 125 26.31 15.02 -8.26
CA LYS A 125 27.71 15.12 -7.83
C LYS A 125 28.40 13.76 -7.64
N SER A 126 27.62 12.64 -7.62
CA SER A 126 28.16 11.31 -7.36
C SER A 126 28.55 10.56 -8.63
N ASP A 127 29.60 9.75 -8.53
CA ASP A 127 30.07 8.85 -9.59
C ASP A 127 29.33 7.49 -9.64
N VAL A 128 28.38 7.25 -8.74
CA VAL A 128 27.55 6.03 -8.70
C VAL A 128 26.76 5.90 -9.98
N LYS A 129 26.88 4.81 -10.72
CA LYS A 129 26.16 4.51 -11.97
C LYS A 129 25.17 3.37 -11.82
N SER A 130 25.40 2.49 -10.85
CA SER A 130 24.61 1.29 -10.59
C SER A 130 24.62 0.90 -9.12
N ALA A 131 23.82 -0.09 -8.74
CA ALA A 131 23.81 -0.63 -7.38
C ALA A 131 25.17 -1.25 -6.97
N ALA A 132 25.93 -1.78 -7.94
CA ALA A 132 27.26 -2.33 -7.68
C ALA A 132 28.26 -1.28 -7.16
N ASP A 133 28.05 -0.02 -7.50
CA ASP A 133 28.92 1.10 -7.09
C ASP A 133 28.66 1.55 -5.65
N LEU A 134 27.60 1.09 -5.01
CA LEU A 134 27.19 1.56 -3.69
C LEU A 134 28.05 1.00 -2.57
N ASN A 135 28.53 -0.24 -2.68
CA ASN A 135 29.31 -0.89 -1.62
C ASN A 135 30.81 -0.52 -1.68
N ARG A 136 31.12 0.77 -1.53
CA ARG A 136 32.50 1.29 -1.52
C ARG A 136 32.72 2.23 -0.33
N ALA A 137 33.91 2.23 0.22
CA ALA A 137 34.32 3.16 1.27
C ALA A 137 34.13 4.62 0.82
N GLY A 138 33.62 5.45 1.71
CA GLY A 138 33.30 6.86 1.43
C GLY A 138 31.95 7.11 0.79
N LYS A 139 31.23 6.08 0.32
CA LYS A 139 29.86 6.24 -0.19
C LYS A 139 28.86 6.41 0.95
N VAL A 140 27.83 7.23 0.69
CA VAL A 140 26.72 7.47 1.60
C VAL A 140 25.43 7.12 0.91
N ILE A 141 24.66 6.20 1.47
CA ILE A 141 23.40 5.70 0.92
C ILE A 141 22.27 6.12 1.84
N ALA A 142 21.37 6.98 1.36
CA ALA A 142 20.14 7.28 2.07
C ALA A 142 19.14 6.13 1.89
N VAL A 143 18.42 5.78 2.94
CA VAL A 143 17.35 4.76 2.91
C VAL A 143 16.22 5.16 3.85
N LYS A 144 14.98 4.87 3.44
CA LYS A 144 13.84 5.04 4.32
C LYS A 144 13.69 3.83 5.23
N LYS A 145 13.54 4.08 6.52
CA LYS A 145 13.43 3.06 7.57
C LYS A 145 12.33 2.04 7.26
N GLY A 146 12.64 0.76 7.45
CA GLY A 146 11.69 -0.36 7.30
C GLY A 146 11.39 -0.77 5.85
N THR A 147 11.94 -0.07 4.82
CA THR A 147 11.75 -0.44 3.41
C THR A 147 12.72 -1.54 2.96
N THR A 148 12.44 -2.12 1.79
CA THR A 148 13.35 -3.11 1.18
C THR A 148 14.68 -2.50 0.75
N GLY A 149 14.70 -1.20 0.39
CA GLY A 149 15.93 -0.44 0.16
C GLY A 149 16.81 -0.34 1.41
N HIS A 150 16.20 -0.15 2.59
CA HIS A 150 16.93 -0.18 3.87
C HIS A 150 17.53 -1.57 4.13
N LEU A 151 16.74 -2.63 3.97
CA LEU A 151 17.23 -4.00 4.15
C LEU A 151 18.37 -4.32 3.19
N TYR A 152 18.20 -3.96 1.90
CA TYR A 152 19.21 -4.19 0.89
C TYR A 152 20.55 -3.49 1.25
N ALA A 153 20.50 -2.19 1.58
CA ALA A 153 21.70 -1.43 1.92
C ALA A 153 22.41 -2.02 3.13
N THR A 154 21.67 -2.39 4.17
CA THR A 154 22.24 -2.99 5.39
C THR A 154 22.91 -4.32 5.12
N GLN A 155 22.34 -5.15 4.25
CA GLN A 155 22.85 -6.49 3.94
C GLN A 155 24.00 -6.48 2.92
N ASN A 156 23.97 -5.56 1.94
CA ASN A 156 24.83 -5.62 0.76
C ASN A 156 25.85 -4.47 0.64
N CYS A 157 25.72 -3.41 1.46
CA CYS A 157 26.56 -2.22 1.33
C CYS A 157 27.35 -1.95 2.61
N GLN A 158 28.03 -2.96 3.13
CA GLN A 158 28.73 -2.90 4.42
C GLN A 158 29.95 -1.96 4.45
N GLN A 159 30.51 -1.60 3.27
CA GLN A 159 31.62 -0.65 3.17
C GLN A 159 31.13 0.81 3.08
N ALA A 160 29.87 1.03 2.76
CA ALA A 160 29.27 2.35 2.68
C ALA A 160 28.63 2.77 4.01
N ARG A 161 28.47 4.07 4.18
CA ARG A 161 27.66 4.61 5.27
C ARG A 161 26.19 4.60 4.90
N VAL A 162 25.38 3.82 5.60
CA VAL A 162 23.92 3.80 5.41
C VAL A 162 23.28 4.86 6.32
N LEU A 163 22.63 5.85 5.72
CA LEU A 163 21.87 6.91 6.39
C LEU A 163 20.39 6.53 6.41
N VAL A 164 19.93 6.08 7.56
CA VAL A 164 18.53 5.64 7.75
C VAL A 164 17.69 6.82 8.22
N LEU A 165 16.64 7.15 7.46
CA LEU A 165 15.75 8.28 7.71
C LEU A 165 14.28 7.80 7.75
N ASP A 166 13.45 8.49 8.52
CA ASP A 166 12.04 8.12 8.69
C ASP A 166 11.17 8.50 7.48
N LYS A 167 11.56 9.55 6.74
CA LYS A 167 10.77 10.10 5.63
C LYS A 167 11.50 9.98 4.30
N GLU A 168 10.76 9.61 3.26
CA GLU A 168 11.23 9.61 1.87
C GLU A 168 11.79 10.96 1.46
N THR A 169 11.06 12.05 1.75
CA THR A 169 11.46 13.42 1.43
C THR A 169 12.80 13.82 2.05
N ALA A 170 13.13 13.30 3.24
CA ALA A 170 14.42 13.52 3.89
C ALA A 170 15.55 12.78 3.14
N CYS A 171 15.31 11.54 2.69
CA CYS A 171 16.26 10.79 1.87
C CYS A 171 16.58 11.54 0.55
N VAL A 172 15.53 12.01 -0.12
CA VAL A 172 15.65 12.79 -1.36
C VAL A 172 16.44 14.06 -1.15
N LEU A 173 16.20 14.78 -0.05
CA LEU A 173 16.90 16.03 0.28
C LEU A 173 18.40 15.80 0.50
N GLU A 174 18.79 14.73 1.19
CA GLU A 174 20.21 14.39 1.41
C GLU A 174 20.93 14.11 0.07
N VAL A 175 20.26 13.44 -0.87
CA VAL A 175 20.79 13.19 -2.21
C VAL A 175 20.86 14.48 -3.04
N ALA A 176 19.80 15.28 -3.05
CA ALA A 176 19.75 16.53 -3.82
C ALA A 176 20.82 17.55 -3.35
N GLN A 177 21.11 17.58 -2.05
CA GLN A 177 22.18 18.41 -1.48
C GLN A 177 23.60 17.83 -1.68
N GLY A 178 23.71 16.60 -2.16
CA GLY A 178 24.98 15.91 -2.35
C GLY A 178 25.62 15.43 -1.04
N LYS A 179 24.82 15.29 0.03
CA LYS A 179 25.22 14.71 1.33
C LYS A 179 25.12 13.19 1.34
N ALA A 180 24.26 12.63 0.48
CA ALA A 180 24.21 11.22 0.16
C ALA A 180 24.48 11.03 -1.35
N ASP A 181 25.18 9.94 -1.70
CA ASP A 181 25.47 9.58 -3.09
C ASP A 181 24.24 9.08 -3.81
N ALA A 182 23.41 8.26 -3.13
CA ALA A 182 22.19 7.70 -3.69
C ALA A 182 21.14 7.45 -2.61
N PHE A 183 19.88 7.42 -3.07
CA PHE A 183 18.72 6.89 -2.33
C PHE A 183 18.24 5.62 -3.03
N ILE A 184 18.10 4.53 -2.28
CA ILE A 184 17.54 3.27 -2.77
C ILE A 184 16.06 3.26 -2.47
N TYR A 185 15.24 3.18 -3.52
CA TYR A 185 13.80 3.13 -3.37
C TYR A 185 13.14 2.44 -4.56
N ASP A 186 11.82 2.34 -4.54
CA ASP A 186 11.10 1.75 -5.65
C ASP A 186 11.08 2.65 -6.91
N GLN A 187 10.90 2.01 -8.07
CA GLN A 187 11.03 2.64 -9.38
C GLN A 187 10.15 3.89 -9.55
N ILE A 188 8.88 3.82 -9.13
CA ILE A 188 7.94 4.93 -9.32
C ILE A 188 8.31 6.08 -8.38
N GLY A 189 8.65 5.78 -7.13
CA GLY A 189 9.12 6.77 -6.17
C GLY A 189 10.40 7.47 -6.64
N ILE A 190 11.37 6.72 -7.17
CA ILE A 190 12.59 7.31 -7.75
C ILE A 190 12.27 8.24 -8.93
N PHE A 191 11.38 7.80 -9.83
CA PHE A 191 10.96 8.62 -10.96
C PHE A 191 10.29 9.93 -10.52
N GLU A 192 9.34 9.87 -9.61
CA GLU A 192 8.64 11.05 -9.11
C GLU A 192 9.56 12.03 -8.37
N ASN A 193 10.49 11.52 -7.59
CA ASN A 193 11.44 12.35 -6.86
C ASN A 193 12.47 12.98 -7.80
N TRP A 194 12.95 12.26 -8.81
CA TRP A 194 13.81 12.82 -9.84
C TRP A 194 13.12 13.94 -10.61
N ARG A 195 11.87 13.77 -11.03
CA ARG A 195 11.11 14.82 -11.77
C ARG A 195 11.09 16.16 -11.03
N ARG A 196 11.09 16.13 -9.71
CA ARG A 196 11.08 17.33 -8.86
C ARG A 196 12.47 17.89 -8.57
N ASN A 197 13.53 17.13 -8.87
CA ASN A 197 14.90 17.45 -8.49
C ASN A 197 15.89 17.22 -9.65
N GLN A 198 15.48 17.48 -10.90
CA GLN A 198 16.25 17.14 -12.12
C GLN A 198 17.62 17.81 -12.20
N GLU A 199 17.77 19.01 -11.62
CA GLU A 199 19.04 19.75 -11.65
C GLU A 199 20.09 19.16 -10.71
N THR A 200 19.67 18.49 -9.65
CA THR A 200 20.56 18.03 -8.57
C THR A 200 20.66 16.52 -8.48
N THR A 201 19.81 15.78 -9.20
CA THR A 201 19.75 14.33 -9.15
C THR A 201 19.62 13.72 -10.54
N ARG A 202 19.94 12.44 -10.67
CA ARG A 202 19.67 11.62 -11.85
C ARG A 202 19.08 10.28 -11.42
N PRO A 203 18.15 9.70 -12.19
CA PRO A 203 17.55 8.43 -11.88
C PRO A 203 18.32 7.28 -12.54
N VAL A 204 18.38 6.13 -11.88
CA VAL A 204 18.67 4.82 -12.49
C VAL A 204 17.41 4.01 -12.33
N LEU A 205 16.61 3.93 -13.42
CA LEU A 205 15.25 3.37 -13.40
C LEU A 205 15.18 1.90 -13.79
N GLU A 206 16.29 1.32 -14.30
CA GLU A 206 16.34 -0.13 -14.47
C GLU A 206 16.43 -0.78 -13.08
N PRO A 207 15.45 -1.61 -12.68
CA PRO A 207 15.47 -2.24 -11.38
C PRO A 207 16.65 -3.21 -11.24
N PHE A 208 17.47 -3.02 -10.23
CA PHE A 208 18.53 -3.97 -9.90
C PHE A 208 18.06 -5.14 -9.02
N ARG A 209 16.82 -5.04 -8.53
CA ARG A 209 16.10 -6.10 -7.81
C ARG A 209 14.61 -5.99 -8.11
N GLU A 210 14.05 -7.02 -8.71
CA GLU A 210 12.61 -7.11 -8.94
C GLU A 210 11.87 -7.36 -7.64
N GLU A 211 10.72 -6.72 -7.48
CA GLU A 211 9.86 -6.79 -6.31
C GLU A 211 8.39 -6.81 -6.74
N SER A 212 7.51 -7.19 -5.81
CA SER A 212 6.06 -7.12 -6.04
C SER A 212 5.37 -6.64 -4.78
N TRP A 213 4.38 -5.76 -4.96
CA TRP A 213 3.55 -5.30 -3.86
C TRP A 213 2.36 -6.23 -3.68
N ALA A 214 2.05 -6.50 -2.41
CA ALA A 214 0.90 -7.31 -2.02
C ALA A 214 0.23 -6.72 -0.77
N ILE A 215 -1.02 -7.12 -0.53
CA ILE A 215 -1.77 -6.71 0.65
C ILE A 215 -1.30 -7.58 1.82
N GLY A 216 -0.84 -6.94 2.91
CA GLY A 216 -0.44 -7.64 4.13
C GLY A 216 -1.66 -8.01 4.98
N LEU A 217 -1.69 -9.23 5.51
CA LEU A 217 -2.75 -9.76 6.36
C LEU A 217 -2.15 -10.38 7.63
N LYS A 218 -2.94 -10.42 8.70
CA LYS A 218 -2.52 -11.11 9.93
C LYS A 218 -2.25 -12.58 9.64
N LYS A 219 -1.17 -13.10 10.18
CA LYS A 219 -0.75 -14.49 10.03
C LYS A 219 -1.86 -15.45 10.38
N GLY A 220 -2.16 -16.41 9.47
CA GLY A 220 -3.20 -17.43 9.66
C GLY A 220 -4.63 -16.94 9.42
N ASN A 221 -4.86 -15.73 8.89
CA ASN A 221 -6.19 -15.27 8.49
C ASN A 221 -6.49 -15.68 7.03
N ASP A 222 -6.54 -17.00 6.80
CA ASP A 222 -6.70 -17.60 5.48
C ASP A 222 -8.03 -17.22 4.82
N ASP A 223 -9.08 -17.04 5.60
CA ASP A 223 -10.42 -16.66 5.13
C ASP A 223 -10.40 -15.27 4.48
N LEU A 224 -9.85 -14.28 5.19
CA LEU A 224 -9.72 -12.93 4.64
C LEU A 224 -8.75 -12.91 3.45
N ARG A 225 -7.65 -13.68 3.52
CA ARG A 225 -6.69 -13.79 2.42
C ARG A 225 -7.33 -14.34 1.15
N ALA A 226 -8.14 -15.40 1.27
CA ALA A 226 -8.86 -15.98 0.13
C ALA A 226 -9.83 -14.97 -0.49
N LYS A 227 -10.59 -14.23 0.33
CA LYS A 227 -11.51 -13.17 -0.13
C LYS A 227 -10.77 -12.03 -0.83
N VAL A 228 -9.63 -11.59 -0.29
CA VAL A 228 -8.77 -10.57 -0.90
C VAL A 228 -8.23 -11.05 -2.25
N ASN A 229 -7.75 -12.28 -2.35
CA ASN A 229 -7.24 -12.81 -3.61
C ASN A 229 -8.35 -12.96 -4.67
N ALA A 230 -9.54 -13.42 -4.28
CA ALA A 230 -10.70 -13.47 -5.17
C ALA A 230 -11.06 -12.07 -5.71
N PHE A 231 -11.09 -11.06 -4.82
CA PHE A 231 -11.28 -9.68 -5.21
C PHE A 231 -10.22 -9.20 -6.20
N LEU A 232 -8.93 -9.41 -5.93
CA LEU A 232 -7.84 -8.96 -6.81
C LEU A 232 -7.94 -9.60 -8.20
N ALA A 233 -8.28 -10.88 -8.27
CA ALA A 233 -8.47 -11.60 -9.53
C ALA A 233 -9.66 -11.02 -10.34
N GLU A 234 -10.80 -10.80 -9.68
CA GLU A 234 -11.98 -10.20 -10.31
C GLU A 234 -11.73 -8.74 -10.73
N PHE A 235 -11.10 -7.95 -9.86
CA PHE A 235 -10.77 -6.55 -10.12
C PHE A 235 -9.82 -6.40 -11.32
N ARG A 236 -8.85 -7.31 -11.47
CA ARG A 236 -7.98 -7.36 -12.65
C ARG A 236 -8.78 -7.73 -13.89
N LYS A 237 -9.59 -8.78 -13.83
CA LYS A 237 -10.40 -9.25 -14.97
C LYS A 237 -11.41 -8.21 -15.46
N SER A 238 -11.95 -7.38 -14.55
CA SER A 238 -12.89 -6.30 -14.88
C SER A 238 -12.26 -5.00 -15.36
N GLY A 239 -10.92 -4.96 -15.53
CA GLY A 239 -10.18 -3.75 -15.89
C GLY A 239 -10.13 -2.71 -14.77
N GLY A 240 -10.27 -3.14 -13.51
CA GLY A 240 -10.24 -2.25 -12.36
C GLY A 240 -8.88 -1.58 -12.17
N PHE A 241 -7.80 -2.32 -12.39
CA PHE A 241 -6.44 -1.75 -12.33
C PHE A 241 -6.18 -0.76 -13.46
N ASP A 242 -6.66 -1.02 -14.68
CA ASP A 242 -6.53 -0.08 -15.80
C ASP A 242 -7.23 1.25 -15.47
N LYS A 243 -8.44 1.19 -14.90
CA LYS A 243 -9.17 2.39 -14.43
C LYS A 243 -8.42 3.16 -13.36
N LEU A 244 -7.77 2.48 -12.41
CA LEU A 244 -6.91 3.13 -11.41
C LEU A 244 -5.69 3.78 -12.07
N ALA A 245 -5.04 3.10 -13.01
CA ALA A 245 -3.90 3.62 -13.74
C ALA A 245 -4.29 4.85 -14.58
N ASP A 246 -5.41 4.80 -15.27
CA ASP A 246 -5.92 5.91 -16.08
C ASP A 246 -6.35 7.12 -15.24
N LYS A 247 -6.74 6.89 -13.99
CA LYS A 247 -7.07 7.98 -13.06
C LYS A 247 -5.85 8.61 -12.39
N TRP A 248 -4.87 7.81 -12.01
CA TRP A 248 -3.82 8.23 -11.10
C TRP A 248 -2.40 8.24 -11.70
N LEU A 249 -2.14 7.49 -12.78
CA LEU A 249 -0.81 7.15 -13.27
C LEU A 249 -0.61 7.50 -14.76
N VAL A 250 -1.41 8.41 -15.29
CA VAL A 250 -1.38 8.78 -16.72
C VAL A 250 -0.01 9.30 -17.13
N GLU A 251 0.57 10.19 -16.32
CA GLU A 251 1.89 10.78 -16.61
C GLU A 251 2.99 9.73 -16.50
N GLN A 252 2.93 8.87 -15.48
CA GLN A 252 3.91 7.80 -15.26
C GLN A 252 3.87 6.78 -16.39
N LYS A 253 2.69 6.34 -16.81
CA LYS A 253 2.50 5.43 -17.96
C LYS A 253 3.11 6.02 -19.23
N ALA A 254 2.81 7.27 -19.55
CA ALA A 254 3.30 7.94 -20.74
C ALA A 254 4.83 8.09 -20.73
N GLU A 255 5.40 8.48 -19.61
CA GLU A 255 6.83 8.73 -19.50
C GLU A 255 7.64 7.42 -19.46
N PHE A 256 7.15 6.39 -18.80
CA PHE A 256 7.80 5.06 -18.81
C PHE A 256 7.77 4.45 -20.20
N ALA A 257 6.65 4.59 -20.94
CA ALA A 257 6.56 4.15 -22.33
C ALA A 257 7.59 4.85 -23.24
N LYS A 258 7.79 6.17 -23.09
CA LYS A 258 8.83 6.92 -23.83
C LYS A 258 10.25 6.44 -23.54
N ARG A 259 10.49 5.90 -22.35
CA ARG A 259 11.79 5.41 -21.90
C ARG A 259 12.00 3.92 -22.17
N GLY A 260 11.01 3.22 -22.72
CA GLY A 260 11.03 1.77 -22.89
C GLY A 260 11.05 1.00 -21.58
N VAL A 261 10.60 1.63 -20.48
CA VAL A 261 10.52 1.02 -19.15
C VAL A 261 9.14 0.38 -19.01
N PRO A 262 9.05 -0.92 -18.74
CA PRO A 262 7.78 -1.58 -18.54
C PRO A 262 7.02 -0.98 -17.35
N PHE A 263 5.77 -0.62 -17.57
CA PHE A 263 4.84 -0.24 -16.51
C PHE A 263 3.81 -1.36 -16.37
N VAL A 264 3.81 -2.05 -15.23
CA VAL A 264 2.95 -3.22 -14.98
C VAL A 264 2.10 -2.97 -13.74
N PHE A 265 0.80 -2.83 -13.98
CA PHE A 265 -0.21 -2.95 -12.93
C PHE A 265 -0.71 -4.37 -12.89
#